data_820f85a1c4da398e45e3f8d020a3f458
#
_entry.id   820f85a1c4da398e45e3f8d020a3f458
#
_cell.length_a   1.000
_cell.length_b   1.000
_cell.length_c   1.000
_cell.angle_alpha   90.00
_cell.angle_beta   90.00
_cell.angle_gamma   90.00
#
_symmetry.space_group_name_H-M   'P 1'
#
loop_
_entity.id
_entity.type
_entity.pdbx_description
1 polymer ?
#
loop_
_entity_poly.entity_id
_entity_poly.type
_entity_poly.pdbx_seq_one_letter_code
_entity_poly.pdbx_strand_id
1 'polypeptide(L)'
;MYKSIKYRIYPNKKQSEIISQTFGCCRKIWNLILEDKIKSYETNQTFSSKLLSDFAKEYAYLNDVDYSALYNTQKNLLTLIKTDFKKNGFPKFKSFNYGRKSYTTNNSNNRIELKDKYITLPIVGDVKSKIHTLPREDAVIRFATISKDSDGRYYCSVTFKCTFEPLKQIIDTNNAIGLDYCSNGLYVDDKGNIGTNHKYFKESEKKLAKLQKRLAKKQGAKKGETKSNNYLKLLQKVNKVHRHIKNQRNDNLHKISNEITNHYDVVCVEDLNMVSMSQKPKLGKSTMDNGYGCFIRYLDYKLNNRGKKLIKVDKYFPSSQICSNCGKLNSEIRDLNIREWECPVCGAKLNRDINAAINIKNEGLRLLNLQ
;
A
#
# COMPACT_ATOMS: atom_id res chain seq x y z
N MET A 1 -0.97 20.49 -1.13
CA MET A 1 -1.20 19.02 -1.16
C MET A 1 -0.07 18.31 -1.88
N TYR A 2 0.25 17.04 -1.53
CA TYR A 2 1.22 16.23 -2.27
C TYR A 2 0.51 15.18 -3.10
N LYS A 3 0.89 15.05 -4.38
CA LYS A 3 0.42 14.00 -5.29
C LYS A 3 1.60 13.26 -5.90
N SER A 4 1.48 11.93 -6.05
CA SER A 4 2.51 11.10 -6.66
C SER A 4 1.97 10.39 -7.89
N ILE A 5 2.71 10.46 -9.00
CA ILE A 5 2.39 9.73 -10.23
C ILE A 5 3.50 8.71 -10.47
N LYS A 6 3.12 7.44 -10.66
CA LYS A 6 4.07 6.34 -10.87
C LYS A 6 4.21 6.02 -12.34
N TYR A 7 5.33 6.35 -12.93
CA TYR A 7 5.68 6.07 -14.31
C TYR A 7 6.50 4.78 -14.43
N ARG A 8 6.30 4.06 -15.52
CA ARG A 8 7.20 2.98 -15.90
C ARG A 8 8.40 3.54 -16.63
N ILE A 9 9.62 3.17 -16.21
CA ILE A 9 10.87 3.59 -16.82
C ILE A 9 11.62 2.40 -17.43
N TYR A 10 12.43 2.67 -18.44
CA TYR A 10 13.17 1.70 -19.22
C TYR A 10 14.66 2.08 -19.27
N PRO A 11 15.40 1.91 -18.17
CA PRO A 11 16.82 2.25 -18.13
C PRO A 11 17.60 1.33 -19.08
N ASN A 12 18.60 1.90 -19.78
CA ASN A 12 19.58 1.13 -20.53
C ASN A 12 20.55 0.39 -19.60
N LYS A 13 21.52 -0.34 -20.13
CA LYS A 13 22.46 -1.13 -19.36
C LYS A 13 23.24 -0.29 -18.33
N LYS A 14 23.88 0.80 -18.77
CA LYS A 14 24.63 1.73 -17.90
C LYS A 14 23.73 2.34 -16.82
N GLN A 15 22.56 2.83 -17.19
CA GLN A 15 21.59 3.40 -16.23
C GLN A 15 21.10 2.37 -15.20
N SER A 16 20.85 1.12 -15.64
CA SER A 16 20.43 0.06 -14.72
C SER A 16 21.53 -0.37 -13.76
N GLU A 17 22.80 -0.27 -14.15
CA GLU A 17 23.98 -0.47 -13.30
C GLU A 17 24.06 0.60 -12.23
N ILE A 18 23.98 1.91 -12.60
CA ILE A 18 23.98 3.04 -11.65
C ILE A 18 22.82 2.93 -10.65
N ILE A 19 21.60 2.64 -11.12
CA ILE A 19 20.44 2.45 -10.26
C ILE A 19 20.66 1.26 -9.28
N SER A 20 21.24 0.17 -9.76
CA SER A 20 21.52 -1.02 -8.94
C SER A 20 22.60 -0.77 -7.90
N GLN A 21 23.63 0.00 -8.26
CA GLN A 21 24.67 0.47 -7.35
C GLN A 21 24.07 1.35 -6.26
N THR A 22 23.22 2.31 -6.64
CA THR A 22 22.51 3.19 -5.67
C THR A 22 21.66 2.37 -4.70
N PHE A 23 20.93 1.34 -5.15
CA PHE A 23 20.23 0.41 -4.25
C PHE A 23 21.19 -0.28 -3.27
N GLY A 24 22.38 -0.68 -3.76
CA GLY A 24 23.43 -1.30 -2.94
C GLY A 24 23.93 -0.37 -1.86
N CYS A 25 24.31 0.85 -2.24
CA CYS A 25 24.80 1.89 -1.33
C CYS A 25 23.76 2.32 -0.28
N CYS A 26 22.50 2.51 -0.68
CA CYS A 26 21.41 2.78 0.27
C CYS A 26 21.22 1.65 1.28
N ARG A 27 21.32 0.38 0.86
CA ARG A 27 21.28 -0.76 1.78
C ARG A 27 22.49 -0.77 2.72
N LYS A 28 23.69 -0.52 2.20
CA LYS A 28 24.92 -0.48 3.00
C LYS A 28 24.84 0.60 4.07
N ILE A 29 24.49 1.84 3.69
CA ILE A 29 24.34 2.95 4.63
C ILE A 29 23.28 2.66 5.69
N TRP A 30 22.11 2.11 5.32
CA TRP A 30 21.12 1.69 6.29
C TRP A 30 21.70 0.74 7.33
N ASN A 31 22.44 -0.27 6.89
CA ASN A 31 22.99 -1.29 7.78
C ASN A 31 24.15 -0.75 8.64
N LEU A 32 25.04 0.08 8.08
CA LEU A 32 26.14 0.69 8.83
C LEU A 32 25.64 1.61 9.95
N ILE A 33 24.72 2.51 9.63
CA ILE A 33 24.14 3.42 10.63
C ILE A 33 23.36 2.63 11.68
N LEU A 34 22.60 1.61 11.27
CA LEU A 34 21.84 0.78 12.20
C LEU A 34 22.77 0.03 13.16
N GLU A 35 23.83 -0.60 12.63
CA GLU A 35 24.83 -1.34 13.42
C GLU A 35 25.51 -0.42 14.45
N ASP A 36 25.92 0.77 14.02
CA ASP A 36 26.53 1.77 14.88
C ASP A 36 25.58 2.24 16.01
N LYS A 37 24.29 2.47 15.66
CA LYS A 37 23.26 2.84 16.65
C LYS A 37 23.00 1.72 17.66
N ILE A 38 22.95 0.46 17.21
CA ILE A 38 22.76 -0.69 18.10
C ILE A 38 23.94 -0.81 19.06
N LYS A 39 25.18 -0.82 18.56
CA LYS A 39 26.40 -0.94 19.38
C LYS A 39 26.50 0.17 20.42
N SER A 40 26.26 1.41 20.00
CA SER A 40 26.30 2.55 20.92
C SER A 40 25.23 2.47 22.01
N TYR A 41 24.03 2.01 21.68
CA TYR A 41 22.97 1.86 22.66
C TYR A 41 23.23 0.71 23.64
N GLU A 42 23.74 -0.42 23.15
CA GLU A 42 24.10 -1.58 23.99
C GLU A 42 25.23 -1.24 24.99
N THR A 43 26.19 -0.39 24.58
CA THR A 43 27.33 -0.01 25.42
C THR A 43 26.98 1.12 26.40
N ASN A 44 26.37 2.19 25.91
CA ASN A 44 26.22 3.46 26.65
C ASN A 44 24.77 3.85 26.95
N GLN A 45 23.78 3.04 26.55
CA GLN A 45 22.34 3.34 26.60
C GLN A 45 21.97 4.63 25.83
N THR A 46 22.86 5.09 24.92
CA THR A 46 22.71 6.29 24.10
C THR A 46 22.92 5.97 22.63
N PHE A 47 22.33 6.77 21.74
CA PHE A 47 22.56 6.61 20.31
C PHE A 47 23.81 7.37 19.86
N SER A 48 24.66 6.75 19.07
CA SER A 48 25.84 7.37 18.48
C SER A 48 25.48 8.58 17.60
N SER A 49 26.44 9.51 17.44
CA SER A 49 26.32 10.68 16.57
C SER A 49 26.76 10.43 15.13
N LYS A 50 27.38 9.27 14.80
CA LYS A 50 27.84 8.96 13.44
C LYS A 50 26.72 9.07 12.42
N LEU A 51 27.00 9.77 11.33
CA LEU A 51 26.08 10.09 10.26
C LEU A 51 26.64 9.65 8.89
N LEU A 52 25.89 9.91 7.82
CA LEU A 52 26.28 9.57 6.46
C LEU A 52 27.66 10.11 6.08
N SER A 53 27.98 11.36 6.46
CA SER A 53 29.26 12.01 6.16
C SER A 53 30.47 11.22 6.70
N ASP A 54 30.33 10.64 7.86
CA ASP A 54 31.41 9.88 8.52
C ASP A 54 31.66 8.57 7.77
N PHE A 55 30.59 7.87 7.42
CA PHE A 55 30.67 6.65 6.61
C PHE A 55 31.14 6.91 5.16
N ALA A 56 30.79 8.07 4.57
CA ALA A 56 31.24 8.42 3.22
C ALA A 56 32.75 8.70 3.15
N LYS A 57 33.38 9.13 4.25
CA LYS A 57 34.83 9.24 4.36
C LYS A 57 35.51 7.87 4.43
N GLU A 58 34.90 6.93 5.14
CA GLU A 58 35.40 5.57 5.31
C GLU A 58 35.19 4.70 4.05
N TYR A 59 34.08 4.90 3.34
CA TYR A 59 33.70 4.11 2.16
C TYR A 59 33.57 5.00 0.93
N ALA A 60 34.68 5.27 0.23
CA ALA A 60 34.76 6.21 -0.89
C ALA A 60 33.71 5.97 -2.00
N TYR A 61 33.39 4.70 -2.30
CA TYR A 61 32.39 4.34 -3.32
C TYR A 61 30.94 4.85 -3.03
N LEU A 62 30.67 5.29 -1.81
CA LEU A 62 29.40 5.94 -1.48
C LEU A 62 29.24 7.30 -2.14
N ASN A 63 30.36 7.93 -2.55
CA ASN A 63 30.35 9.21 -3.25
C ASN A 63 30.05 9.06 -4.76
N ASP A 64 30.07 7.85 -5.31
CA ASP A 64 29.81 7.56 -6.73
C ASP A 64 28.30 7.51 -7.06
N VAL A 65 27.44 7.62 -6.06
CA VAL A 65 26.00 7.52 -6.21
C VAL A 65 25.29 8.78 -5.73
N ASP A 66 24.00 8.90 -6.04
CA ASP A 66 23.19 10.04 -5.64
C ASP A 66 23.18 10.25 -4.11
N TYR A 67 23.84 11.30 -3.66
CA TYR A 67 23.91 11.68 -2.24
C TYR A 67 22.52 11.87 -1.62
N SER A 68 21.57 12.46 -2.36
CA SER A 68 20.20 12.62 -1.88
C SER A 68 19.55 11.27 -1.54
N ALA A 69 19.85 10.21 -2.28
CA ALA A 69 19.33 8.86 -2.02
C ALA A 69 19.90 8.29 -0.70
N LEU A 70 21.18 8.51 -0.45
CA LEU A 70 21.83 8.08 0.80
C LEU A 70 21.30 8.89 1.99
N TYR A 71 21.20 10.19 1.86
CA TYR A 71 20.66 11.10 2.88
C TYR A 71 19.21 10.75 3.27
N ASN A 72 18.34 10.51 2.27
CA ASN A 72 16.98 10.08 2.54
C ASN A 72 16.93 8.72 3.23
N THR A 73 17.87 7.83 2.93
CA THR A 73 17.99 6.53 3.61
C THR A 73 18.34 6.70 5.08
N GLN A 74 19.33 7.54 5.39
CA GLN A 74 19.67 7.91 6.77
C GLN A 74 18.48 8.53 7.49
N LYS A 75 17.85 9.57 6.89
CA LYS A 75 16.72 10.28 7.48
C LYS A 75 15.57 9.32 7.82
N ASN A 76 15.23 8.40 6.92
CA ASN A 76 14.18 7.40 7.14
C ASN A 76 14.52 6.46 8.30
N LEU A 77 15.78 6.00 8.41
CA LEU A 77 16.22 5.15 9.51
C LEU A 77 16.13 5.88 10.85
N LEU A 78 16.67 7.10 10.92
CA LEU A 78 16.65 7.90 12.16
C LEU A 78 15.22 8.23 12.59
N THR A 79 14.33 8.53 11.63
CA THR A 79 12.90 8.74 11.92
C THR A 79 12.27 7.48 12.52
N LEU A 80 12.51 6.30 11.94
CA LEU A 80 11.98 5.03 12.46
C LEU A 80 12.51 4.75 13.87
N ILE A 81 13.79 4.94 14.13
CA ILE A 81 14.34 4.77 15.47
C ILE A 81 13.65 5.73 16.45
N LYS A 82 13.48 7.00 16.07
CA LYS A 82 12.84 8.01 16.94
C LYS A 82 11.37 7.68 17.23
N THR A 83 10.60 7.20 16.26
CA THR A 83 9.15 7.00 16.40
C THR A 83 8.77 5.63 16.93
N ASP A 84 9.50 4.59 16.52
CA ASP A 84 9.07 3.21 16.70
C ASP A 84 9.91 2.41 17.70
N PHE A 85 11.12 2.90 18.06
CA PHE A 85 12.04 2.14 18.90
C PHE A 85 11.42 1.73 20.25
N LYS A 86 10.71 2.64 20.91
CA LYS A 86 10.06 2.37 22.21
C LYS A 86 9.01 1.24 22.13
N LYS A 87 8.38 1.06 20.97
CA LYS A 87 7.31 0.06 20.78
C LYS A 87 7.81 -1.25 20.19
N ASN A 88 8.73 -1.16 19.23
CA ASN A 88 9.10 -2.27 18.34
C ASN A 88 10.61 -2.60 18.39
N GLY A 89 11.42 -1.88 19.15
CA GLY A 89 12.87 -2.02 19.16
C GLY A 89 13.54 -1.52 17.87
N PHE A 90 14.75 -2.01 17.60
CA PHE A 90 15.49 -1.61 16.42
C PHE A 90 14.85 -2.14 15.12
N PRO A 91 14.90 -1.34 14.02
CA PRO A 91 14.55 -1.82 12.69
C PRO A 91 15.45 -3.00 12.26
N LYS A 92 14.96 -3.81 11.33
CA LYS A 92 15.74 -4.94 10.81
C LYS A 92 16.80 -4.48 9.81
N PHE A 93 17.94 -5.20 9.79
CA PHE A 93 18.95 -5.08 8.74
C PHE A 93 18.36 -5.40 7.36
N LYS A 94 18.79 -4.65 6.34
CA LYS A 94 18.35 -4.87 4.96
C LYS A 94 19.24 -5.91 4.27
N SER A 95 18.62 -6.94 3.68
CA SER A 95 19.28 -7.99 2.92
C SER A 95 19.28 -7.72 1.41
N PHE A 96 20.26 -8.27 0.69
CA PHE A 96 20.31 -8.21 -0.77
C PHE A 96 19.14 -8.96 -1.44
N ASN A 97 18.79 -10.12 -0.91
CA ASN A 97 17.81 -11.03 -1.50
C ASN A 97 16.38 -10.71 -1.08
N TYR A 98 16.18 -10.07 0.07
CA TYR A 98 14.88 -9.79 0.64
C TYR A 98 14.68 -8.28 0.77
N GLY A 99 13.48 -7.85 0.45
CA GLY A 99 13.09 -6.46 0.58
C GLY A 99 12.90 -5.73 -0.75
N ARG A 100 12.26 -4.58 -0.65
CA ARG A 100 11.97 -3.71 -1.79
C ARG A 100 13.24 -3.00 -2.24
N LYS A 101 13.59 -3.12 -3.52
CA LYS A 101 14.68 -2.34 -4.12
C LYS A 101 14.14 -0.97 -4.52
N SER A 102 14.40 0.04 -3.71
CA SER A 102 13.99 1.43 -3.99
C SER A 102 14.88 2.43 -3.26
N TYR A 103 15.03 3.61 -3.87
CA TYR A 103 15.61 4.79 -3.24
C TYR A 103 14.81 6.02 -3.62
N THR A 104 14.90 7.08 -2.82
CA THR A 104 14.25 8.36 -3.06
C THR A 104 15.31 9.45 -3.21
N THR A 105 15.21 10.24 -4.27
CA THR A 105 16.07 11.39 -4.56
C THR A 105 15.26 12.68 -4.55
N ASN A 106 15.83 13.75 -3.99
CA ASN A 106 15.18 15.05 -3.90
C ASN A 106 15.41 15.85 -5.20
N ASN A 107 14.45 16.72 -5.53
CA ASN A 107 14.60 17.64 -6.66
C ASN A 107 15.37 18.90 -6.25
N SER A 108 16.62 18.74 -5.82
CA SER A 108 17.50 19.86 -5.53
C SER A 108 18.00 20.45 -6.84
N ASN A 109 17.93 21.79 -7.00
CA ASN A 109 18.34 22.52 -8.20
C ASN A 109 17.67 22.02 -9.50
N ASN A 110 16.41 21.61 -9.42
CA ASN A 110 15.59 21.16 -10.56
C ASN A 110 16.24 20.05 -11.40
N ARG A 111 16.95 19.11 -10.74
CA ARG A 111 17.61 17.98 -11.42
C ARG A 111 16.68 16.85 -11.81
N ILE A 112 15.41 16.90 -11.42
CA ILE A 112 14.39 15.93 -11.82
C ILE A 112 13.43 16.66 -12.74
N GLU A 113 13.35 16.20 -13.99
CA GLU A 113 12.47 16.78 -15.00
C GLU A 113 11.61 15.72 -15.67
N LEU A 114 10.38 16.09 -16.03
CA LEU A 114 9.50 15.29 -16.88
C LEU A 114 9.56 15.85 -18.30
N LYS A 115 10.06 15.05 -19.23
CA LYS A 115 10.07 15.33 -20.67
C LYS A 115 9.09 14.37 -21.35
N ASP A 116 8.67 14.62 -22.59
CA ASP A 116 7.63 13.84 -23.30
C ASP A 116 7.80 12.30 -23.17
N LYS A 117 9.01 11.79 -23.41
CA LYS A 117 9.32 10.34 -23.38
C LYS A 117 10.38 9.94 -22.37
N TYR A 118 10.85 10.89 -21.56
CA TYR A 118 11.97 10.69 -20.65
C TYR A 118 11.70 11.31 -19.29
N ILE A 119 12.33 10.74 -18.27
CA ILE A 119 12.44 11.34 -16.95
C ILE A 119 13.93 11.55 -16.69
N THR A 120 14.35 12.80 -16.48
CA THR A 120 15.71 13.14 -16.06
C THR A 120 15.86 12.85 -14.58
N LEU A 121 16.90 12.11 -14.21
CA LEU A 121 17.19 11.73 -12.83
C LEU A 121 18.66 12.09 -12.50
N PRO A 122 18.96 12.54 -11.26
CA PRO A 122 20.31 12.82 -10.83
C PRO A 122 21.24 11.62 -11.08
N ILE A 123 22.45 11.89 -11.63
CA ILE A 123 23.50 10.92 -11.98
C ILE A 123 23.10 9.91 -13.08
N VAL A 124 21.84 9.48 -13.13
CA VAL A 124 21.36 8.50 -14.13
C VAL A 124 21.09 9.14 -15.49
N GLY A 125 20.76 10.46 -15.51
CA GLY A 125 20.42 11.20 -16.72
C GLY A 125 19.00 10.91 -17.23
N ASP A 126 18.79 11.08 -18.54
CA ASP A 126 17.49 10.91 -19.20
C ASP A 126 17.13 9.44 -19.37
N VAL A 127 16.16 8.96 -18.59
CA VAL A 127 15.68 7.59 -18.64
C VAL A 127 14.37 7.51 -19.44
N LYS A 128 14.34 6.68 -20.48
CA LYS A 128 13.12 6.45 -21.28
C LYS A 128 11.96 6.03 -20.36
N SER A 129 10.81 6.66 -20.54
CA SER A 129 9.65 6.45 -19.67
C SER A 129 8.35 6.42 -20.46
N LYS A 130 7.31 5.81 -19.87
CA LYS A 130 5.93 5.88 -20.37
C LYS A 130 5.18 6.92 -19.53
N ILE A 131 5.13 8.15 -20.05
CA ILE A 131 4.35 9.24 -19.46
C ILE A 131 2.89 9.04 -19.91
N HIS A 132 2.01 8.66 -18.97
CA HIS A 132 0.60 8.39 -19.24
C HIS A 132 -0.33 9.46 -18.67
N THR A 133 0.20 10.29 -17.79
CA THR A 133 -0.50 11.41 -17.16
C THR A 133 0.52 12.49 -16.85
N LEU A 134 0.25 13.71 -17.20
CA LEU A 134 1.04 14.86 -16.78
C LEU A 134 0.53 15.40 -15.43
N PRO A 135 1.41 15.99 -14.63
CA PRO A 135 0.97 16.74 -13.46
C PRO A 135 0.18 17.97 -13.91
N ARG A 136 -0.49 18.62 -12.98
CA ARG A 136 -1.11 19.93 -13.21
C ARG A 136 -0.01 20.98 -13.48
N GLU A 137 -0.36 22.06 -14.15
CA GLU A 137 0.56 23.15 -14.48
C GLU A 137 1.20 23.80 -13.25
N ASP A 138 0.46 23.89 -12.13
CA ASP A 138 0.92 24.43 -10.85
C ASP A 138 1.77 23.46 -10.02
N ALA A 139 1.99 22.25 -10.50
CA ALA A 139 2.64 21.19 -9.74
C ALA A 139 4.16 21.29 -9.77
N VAL A 140 4.79 21.45 -8.63
CA VAL A 140 6.24 21.50 -8.47
C VAL A 140 6.79 20.15 -8.02
N ILE A 141 7.75 19.59 -8.77
CA ILE A 141 8.42 18.33 -8.41
C ILE A 141 9.23 18.53 -7.13
N ARG A 142 8.99 17.65 -6.14
CA ARG A 142 9.70 17.67 -4.85
C ARG A 142 10.75 16.57 -4.74
N PHE A 143 10.38 15.35 -5.10
CA PHE A 143 11.27 14.19 -5.08
C PHE A 143 10.76 13.08 -6.00
N ALA A 144 11.66 12.17 -6.35
CA ALA A 144 11.31 10.95 -7.09
C ALA A 144 11.77 9.70 -6.33
N THR A 145 10.94 8.67 -6.35
CA THR A 145 11.28 7.35 -5.82
C THR A 145 11.45 6.36 -6.97
N ILE A 146 12.67 5.89 -7.15
CA ILE A 146 13.02 4.89 -8.15
C ILE A 146 12.90 3.50 -7.49
N SER A 147 12.23 2.57 -8.18
CA SER A 147 12.02 1.21 -7.66
C SER A 147 12.16 0.16 -8.75
N LYS A 148 12.60 -1.05 -8.33
CA LYS A 148 12.64 -2.24 -9.18
C LYS A 148 11.74 -3.31 -8.59
N ASP A 149 10.77 -3.77 -9.39
CA ASP A 149 9.90 -4.87 -8.99
C ASP A 149 10.63 -6.22 -9.11
N SER A 150 10.08 -7.24 -8.44
CA SER A 150 10.64 -8.60 -8.42
C SER A 150 10.74 -9.28 -9.80
N ASP A 151 9.96 -8.79 -10.78
CA ASP A 151 10.02 -9.27 -12.17
C ASP A 151 11.00 -8.49 -13.06
N GLY A 152 11.81 -7.60 -12.46
CA GLY A 152 12.86 -6.84 -13.12
C GLY A 152 12.44 -5.50 -13.73
N ARG A 153 11.19 -5.10 -13.62
CA ARG A 153 10.68 -3.81 -14.14
C ARG A 153 11.04 -2.66 -13.22
N TYR A 154 11.41 -1.52 -13.85
CA TYR A 154 11.72 -0.30 -13.14
C TYR A 154 10.55 0.70 -13.21
N TYR A 155 10.39 1.44 -12.12
CA TYR A 155 9.39 2.49 -11.99
C TYR A 155 10.00 3.71 -11.32
N CYS A 156 9.50 4.88 -11.69
CA CYS A 156 9.78 6.16 -11.06
C CYS A 156 8.45 6.74 -10.56
N SER A 157 8.33 6.94 -9.26
CA SER A 157 7.19 7.63 -8.66
C SER A 157 7.63 9.07 -8.38
N VAL A 158 7.14 10.00 -9.17
CA VAL A 158 7.44 11.44 -9.01
C VAL A 158 6.38 12.06 -8.12
N THR A 159 6.82 12.74 -7.06
CA THR A 159 5.95 13.41 -6.10
C THR A 159 6.01 14.91 -6.31
N PHE A 160 4.83 15.49 -6.46
CA PHE A 160 4.59 16.91 -6.71
C PHE A 160 3.98 17.56 -5.48
N LYS A 161 4.36 18.82 -5.24
CA LYS A 161 3.61 19.73 -4.37
C LYS A 161 2.68 20.52 -5.28
N CYS A 162 1.38 20.41 -5.05
CA CYS A 162 0.34 21.19 -5.75
C CYS A 162 -0.25 22.20 -4.76
N THR A 163 -0.57 23.38 -5.26
CA THR A 163 -1.24 24.44 -4.48
C THR A 163 -2.73 24.15 -4.28
N PHE A 164 -3.25 23.17 -5.03
CA PHE A 164 -4.68 22.81 -5.00
C PHE A 164 -5.14 22.42 -3.60
N GLU A 165 -6.10 23.16 -3.09
CA GLU A 165 -7.00 22.71 -2.05
C GLU A 165 -8.20 22.01 -2.71
N PRO A 166 -8.65 20.85 -2.17
CA PRO A 166 -9.90 20.25 -2.64
C PRO A 166 -11.00 21.31 -2.58
N LEU A 167 -11.80 21.39 -3.62
CA LEU A 167 -13.00 22.25 -3.58
C LEU A 167 -13.77 21.90 -2.30
N LYS A 168 -14.03 22.89 -1.45
CA LYS A 168 -14.96 22.72 -0.34
C LYS A 168 -16.34 22.56 -0.99
N GLN A 169 -16.69 21.32 -1.29
CA GLN A 169 -18.07 21.01 -1.70
C GLN A 169 -18.94 20.98 -0.45
N ILE A 170 -20.17 21.46 -0.61
CA ILE A 170 -21.23 21.21 0.37
C ILE A 170 -21.47 19.69 0.28
N ILE A 171 -21.24 19.00 1.39
CA ILE A 171 -21.43 17.55 1.48
C ILE A 171 -22.93 17.32 1.67
N ASP A 172 -23.54 16.64 0.70
CA ASP A 172 -24.92 16.18 0.88
C ASP A 172 -24.92 14.89 1.72
N THR A 173 -25.34 15.00 2.98
CA THR A 173 -25.44 13.87 3.89
C THR A 173 -26.52 12.88 3.50
N ASN A 174 -27.52 13.28 2.69
CA ASN A 174 -28.52 12.36 2.15
C ASN A 174 -27.93 11.46 1.05
N ASN A 175 -26.85 11.91 0.38
CA ASN A 175 -26.13 11.14 -0.62
C ASN A 175 -25.02 10.27 0.01
N ALA A 176 -25.44 9.41 0.95
CA ALA A 176 -24.56 8.54 1.72
C ALA A 176 -24.78 7.05 1.42
N ILE A 177 -23.71 6.26 1.55
CA ILE A 177 -23.75 4.79 1.44
C ILE A 177 -23.02 4.14 2.61
N GLY A 178 -23.58 3.06 3.14
CA GLY A 178 -22.94 2.16 4.10
C GLY A 178 -22.41 0.91 3.42
N LEU A 179 -21.20 0.49 3.75
CA LEU A 179 -20.55 -0.69 3.17
C LEU A 179 -20.08 -1.61 4.29
N ASP A 180 -20.68 -2.80 4.39
CA ASP A 180 -20.22 -3.87 5.26
C ASP A 180 -19.23 -4.78 4.52
N TYR A 181 -18.21 -5.31 5.22
CA TYR A 181 -17.19 -6.20 4.64
C TYR A 181 -17.79 -7.57 4.31
N CYS A 182 -17.65 -8.00 3.05
CA CYS A 182 -18.08 -9.32 2.60
C CYS A 182 -16.91 -10.19 2.15
N SER A 183 -16.74 -11.39 2.74
CA SER A 183 -15.66 -12.31 2.37
C SER A 183 -15.87 -12.99 1.01
N ASN A 184 -17.11 -13.17 0.58
CA ASN A 184 -17.46 -13.75 -0.71
C ASN A 184 -17.51 -12.72 -1.85
N GLY A 185 -17.86 -11.49 -1.52
CA GLY A 185 -17.74 -10.30 -2.35
C GLY A 185 -16.59 -9.40 -1.89
N LEU A 186 -16.72 -8.12 -2.10
CA LEU A 186 -15.86 -7.07 -1.54
C LEU A 186 -16.56 -6.36 -0.38
N TYR A 187 -17.83 -6.02 -0.57
CA TYR A 187 -18.73 -5.43 0.41
C TYR A 187 -20.19 -5.81 0.08
N VAL A 188 -21.07 -5.60 1.04
CA VAL A 188 -22.52 -5.48 0.85
C VAL A 188 -22.91 -4.04 1.16
N ASP A 189 -23.72 -3.40 0.31
CA ASP A 189 -24.21 -2.05 0.58
C ASP A 189 -25.56 -2.03 1.28
N ASP A 190 -26.01 -0.86 1.71
CA ASP A 190 -27.28 -0.62 2.40
C ASP A 190 -28.51 -0.84 1.50
N LYS A 191 -28.33 -1.13 0.21
CA LYS A 191 -29.38 -1.48 -0.77
C LYS A 191 -29.35 -2.96 -1.13
N GLY A 192 -28.41 -3.76 -0.56
CA GLY A 192 -28.25 -5.19 -0.81
C GLY A 192 -27.37 -5.53 -2.02
N ASN A 193 -26.75 -4.56 -2.67
CA ASN A 193 -25.83 -4.86 -3.76
C ASN A 193 -24.49 -5.38 -3.21
N ILE A 194 -23.92 -6.37 -3.89
CA ILE A 194 -22.65 -7.00 -3.51
C ILE A 194 -21.54 -6.52 -4.43
N GLY A 195 -20.51 -5.91 -3.87
CA GLY A 195 -19.30 -5.54 -4.60
C GLY A 195 -18.57 -6.76 -5.13
N THR A 196 -18.19 -6.75 -6.42
CA THR A 196 -17.57 -7.91 -7.09
C THR A 196 -16.17 -8.22 -6.58
N ASN A 197 -15.93 -9.49 -6.22
CA ASN A 197 -14.60 -10.04 -5.95
C ASN A 197 -14.33 -11.21 -6.90
N HIS A 198 -13.49 -10.99 -7.91
CA HIS A 198 -13.17 -11.96 -8.95
C HIS A 198 -12.23 -13.08 -8.49
N LYS A 199 -11.74 -13.08 -7.25
CA LYS A 199 -10.86 -14.13 -6.67
C LYS A 199 -9.65 -14.48 -7.58
N TYR A 200 -8.99 -13.46 -8.13
CA TYR A 200 -7.90 -13.59 -9.13
C TYR A 200 -6.75 -14.49 -8.69
N PHE A 201 -6.45 -14.55 -7.38
CA PHE A 201 -5.45 -15.46 -6.86
C PHE A 201 -5.93 -16.92 -7.00
N LYS A 202 -7.20 -17.21 -6.63
CA LYS A 202 -7.78 -18.55 -6.71
C LYS A 202 -7.77 -19.07 -8.15
N GLU A 203 -8.10 -18.24 -9.13
CA GLU A 203 -8.03 -18.58 -10.56
C GLU A 203 -6.61 -18.95 -11.00
N SER A 204 -5.62 -18.23 -10.49
CA SER A 204 -4.20 -18.45 -10.86
C SER A 204 -3.49 -19.47 -9.95
N GLU A 205 -4.11 -19.98 -8.89
CA GLU A 205 -3.48 -20.80 -7.84
C GLU A 205 -2.85 -22.07 -8.40
N LYS A 206 -3.57 -22.81 -9.25
CA LYS A 206 -3.07 -24.06 -9.88
C LYS A 206 -1.81 -23.80 -10.73
N LYS A 207 -1.81 -22.73 -11.52
CA LYS A 207 -0.68 -22.31 -12.35
C LYS A 207 0.51 -21.91 -11.49
N LEU A 208 0.27 -21.15 -10.42
CA LEU A 208 1.29 -20.68 -9.50
C LEU A 208 1.92 -21.85 -8.76
N ALA A 209 1.12 -22.77 -8.21
CA ALA A 209 1.58 -23.97 -7.52
C ALA A 209 2.48 -24.85 -8.42
N LYS A 210 2.08 -25.07 -9.70
CA LYS A 210 2.91 -25.80 -10.67
C LYS A 210 4.27 -25.13 -10.90
N LEU A 211 4.29 -23.80 -11.04
CA LEU A 211 5.55 -23.06 -11.24
C LEU A 211 6.42 -23.07 -9.98
N GLN A 212 5.84 -22.93 -8.80
CA GLN A 212 6.55 -22.96 -7.51
C GLN A 212 7.13 -24.37 -7.23
N LYS A 213 6.38 -25.45 -7.52
CA LYS A 213 6.89 -26.84 -7.41
C LYS A 213 8.10 -27.05 -8.34
N ARG A 214 8.06 -26.53 -9.57
CA ARG A 214 9.21 -26.59 -10.51
C ARG A 214 10.38 -25.74 -10.02
N LEU A 215 10.12 -24.58 -9.42
CA LEU A 215 11.15 -23.69 -8.86
C LEU A 215 11.85 -24.35 -7.68
N ALA A 216 11.10 -24.98 -6.77
CA ALA A 216 11.64 -25.70 -5.61
C ALA A 216 12.61 -26.82 -6.01
N LYS A 217 12.29 -27.59 -7.07
CA LYS A 217 13.17 -28.63 -7.60
C LYS A 217 14.51 -28.11 -8.16
N LYS A 218 14.60 -26.80 -8.48
CA LYS A 218 15.82 -26.15 -9.01
C LYS A 218 16.60 -25.37 -7.95
N GLN A 219 16.20 -25.47 -6.69
CA GLN A 219 16.77 -24.71 -5.58
C GLN A 219 18.01 -25.39 -4.96
N GLY A 220 18.86 -26.04 -5.78
CA GLY A 220 20.01 -26.83 -5.33
C GLY A 220 21.24 -26.06 -4.86
N ALA A 221 21.26 -24.72 -4.97
CA ALA A 221 22.40 -23.92 -4.51
C ALA A 221 22.37 -23.72 -2.99
N LYS A 222 23.51 -23.94 -2.32
CA LYS A 222 23.70 -23.66 -0.89
C LYS A 222 23.47 -22.18 -0.57
N LYS A 223 23.27 -21.84 0.69
CA LYS A 223 23.16 -20.45 1.14
C LYS A 223 24.44 -19.67 0.79
N GLY A 224 24.33 -18.62 0.00
CA GLY A 224 25.47 -17.81 -0.47
C GLY A 224 25.91 -18.08 -1.91
N GLU A 225 25.55 -19.22 -2.51
CA GLU A 225 25.88 -19.53 -3.90
C GLU A 225 24.98 -18.81 -4.91
N THR A 226 25.52 -18.57 -6.12
CA THR A 226 24.76 -17.95 -7.22
C THR A 226 23.72 -18.91 -7.77
N LYS A 227 22.49 -18.44 -7.93
CA LYS A 227 21.41 -19.24 -8.51
C LYS A 227 21.61 -19.44 -10.01
N SER A 228 21.30 -20.64 -10.49
CA SER A 228 21.42 -20.96 -11.93
C SER A 228 20.54 -20.07 -12.80
N ASN A 229 20.94 -19.84 -14.05
CA ASN A 229 20.14 -19.05 -15.01
C ASN A 229 18.73 -19.66 -15.23
N ASN A 230 18.60 -20.98 -15.20
CA ASN A 230 17.30 -21.65 -15.31
C ASN A 230 16.41 -21.41 -14.08
N TYR A 231 16.99 -21.35 -12.88
CA TYR A 231 16.27 -20.93 -11.68
C TYR A 231 15.77 -19.50 -11.81
N LEU A 232 16.62 -18.56 -12.22
CA LEU A 232 16.28 -17.14 -12.38
C LEU A 232 15.19 -16.94 -13.45
N LYS A 233 15.26 -17.62 -14.59
CA LYS A 233 14.22 -17.61 -15.62
C LYS A 233 12.86 -18.10 -15.08
N LEU A 234 12.87 -19.17 -14.27
CA LEU A 234 11.64 -19.72 -13.70
C LEU A 234 11.09 -18.81 -12.59
N LEU A 235 11.95 -18.22 -11.75
CA LEU A 235 11.57 -17.22 -10.75
C LEU A 235 10.88 -16.01 -11.41
N GLN A 236 11.39 -15.54 -12.55
CA GLN A 236 10.74 -14.47 -13.31
C GLN A 236 9.33 -14.85 -13.78
N LYS A 237 9.11 -16.13 -14.18
CA LYS A 237 7.76 -16.61 -14.54
C LYS A 237 6.81 -16.58 -13.35
N VAL A 238 7.24 -17.02 -12.18
CA VAL A 238 6.48 -16.93 -10.92
C VAL A 238 6.13 -15.47 -10.60
N ASN A 239 7.12 -14.58 -10.63
CA ASN A 239 6.94 -13.17 -10.36
C ASN A 239 5.98 -12.48 -11.35
N LYS A 240 6.00 -12.88 -12.63
CA LYS A 240 5.04 -12.39 -13.65
C LYS A 240 3.60 -12.77 -13.31
N VAL A 241 3.36 -14.00 -12.80
CA VAL A 241 2.01 -14.42 -12.38
C VAL A 241 1.54 -13.62 -11.18
N HIS A 242 2.35 -13.47 -10.14
CA HIS A 242 2.01 -12.63 -8.98
C HIS A 242 1.69 -11.19 -9.36
N ARG A 243 2.48 -10.61 -10.28
CA ARG A 243 2.20 -9.26 -10.77
C ARG A 243 0.88 -9.18 -11.53
N HIS A 244 0.57 -10.18 -12.37
CA HIS A 244 -0.68 -10.22 -13.12
C HIS A 244 -1.88 -10.19 -12.18
N ILE A 245 -1.89 -11.09 -11.17
CA ILE A 245 -2.92 -11.13 -10.13
C ILE A 245 -3.04 -9.77 -9.42
N LYS A 246 -1.91 -9.20 -8.99
CA LYS A 246 -1.91 -7.88 -8.34
C LYS A 246 -2.50 -6.78 -9.21
N ASN A 247 -2.16 -6.77 -10.51
CA ASN A 247 -2.63 -5.74 -11.43
C ASN A 247 -4.14 -5.87 -11.70
N GLN A 248 -4.63 -7.09 -11.94
CA GLN A 248 -6.06 -7.36 -12.13
C GLN A 248 -6.87 -6.91 -10.91
N ARG A 249 -6.44 -7.30 -9.69
CA ARG A 249 -7.08 -6.88 -8.45
C ARG A 249 -7.08 -5.36 -8.29
N ASN A 250 -5.94 -4.72 -8.48
CA ASN A 250 -5.85 -3.26 -8.34
C ASN A 250 -6.74 -2.53 -9.37
N ASP A 251 -6.78 -2.99 -10.61
CA ASP A 251 -7.64 -2.42 -11.66
C ASP A 251 -9.12 -2.49 -11.25
N ASN A 252 -9.57 -3.67 -10.80
CA ASN A 252 -10.93 -3.86 -10.31
C ASN A 252 -11.26 -2.95 -9.13
N LEU A 253 -10.39 -2.92 -8.10
CA LEU A 253 -10.57 -2.06 -6.94
C LEU A 253 -10.58 -0.57 -7.30
N HIS A 254 -9.78 -0.17 -8.29
CA HIS A 254 -9.81 1.21 -8.80
C HIS A 254 -11.12 1.55 -9.51
N LYS A 255 -11.67 0.63 -10.30
CA LYS A 255 -12.96 0.81 -10.98
C LYS A 255 -14.09 0.95 -9.97
N ILE A 256 -14.25 -0.01 -9.07
CA ILE A 256 -15.30 0.00 -8.04
C ILE A 256 -15.20 1.25 -7.17
N SER A 257 -14.00 1.53 -6.63
CA SER A 257 -13.84 2.71 -5.77
C SER A 257 -14.05 4.03 -6.52
N ASN A 258 -13.80 4.08 -7.83
CA ASN A 258 -14.07 5.27 -8.63
C ASN A 258 -15.59 5.47 -8.85
N GLU A 259 -16.30 4.40 -9.11
CA GLU A 259 -17.76 4.40 -9.24
C GLU A 259 -18.42 4.90 -7.97
N ILE A 260 -18.12 4.31 -6.81
CA ILE A 260 -18.69 4.74 -5.52
C ILE A 260 -18.38 6.21 -5.23
N THR A 261 -17.13 6.64 -5.39
CA THR A 261 -16.72 8.02 -5.06
C THR A 261 -17.23 9.06 -6.06
N ASN A 262 -17.67 8.64 -7.25
CA ASN A 262 -18.35 9.52 -8.19
C ASN A 262 -19.82 9.76 -7.76
N HIS A 263 -20.49 8.69 -7.29
CA HIS A 263 -21.93 8.74 -6.99
C HIS A 263 -22.24 9.29 -5.59
N TYR A 264 -21.45 8.92 -4.57
CA TYR A 264 -21.75 9.25 -3.18
C TYR A 264 -20.83 10.33 -2.62
N ASP A 265 -21.38 11.16 -1.72
CA ASP A 265 -20.65 12.21 -1.03
C ASP A 265 -20.09 11.73 0.31
N VAL A 266 -20.81 10.83 0.98
CA VAL A 266 -20.38 10.21 2.23
C VAL A 266 -20.36 8.69 2.06
N VAL A 267 -19.23 8.08 2.38
CA VAL A 267 -19.09 6.62 2.41
C VAL A 267 -18.75 6.19 3.83
N CYS A 268 -19.60 5.36 4.42
CA CYS A 268 -19.43 4.83 5.78
C CYS A 268 -18.96 3.38 5.71
N VAL A 269 -17.90 3.05 6.45
CA VAL A 269 -17.29 1.72 6.49
C VAL A 269 -16.90 1.35 7.91
N GLU A 270 -16.77 0.06 8.21
CA GLU A 270 -16.23 -0.41 9.48
C GLU A 270 -14.69 -0.31 9.50
N ASP A 271 -14.09 0.12 10.62
CA ASP A 271 -12.62 0.22 10.79
C ASP A 271 -11.99 -1.14 11.13
N LEU A 272 -12.02 -2.06 10.17
CA LEU A 272 -11.52 -3.42 10.33
C LEU A 272 -9.99 -3.51 10.27
N ASN A 273 -9.40 -4.26 11.21
CA ASN A 273 -7.99 -4.62 11.14
C ASN A 273 -7.76 -5.82 10.20
N MET A 274 -7.56 -5.53 8.92
CA MET A 274 -7.36 -6.54 7.87
C MET A 274 -6.10 -7.37 8.08
N VAL A 275 -5.07 -6.85 8.73
CA VAL A 275 -3.85 -7.60 9.05
C VAL A 275 -4.17 -8.69 10.06
N SER A 276 -4.84 -8.35 11.15
CA SER A 276 -5.30 -9.31 12.16
C SER A 276 -6.23 -10.36 11.56
N MET A 277 -7.18 -9.95 10.69
CA MET A 277 -8.07 -10.88 10.00
C MET A 277 -7.32 -11.85 9.08
N SER A 278 -6.27 -11.40 8.40
CA SER A 278 -5.47 -12.26 7.51
C SER A 278 -4.65 -13.32 8.27
N GLN A 279 -4.42 -13.13 9.56
CA GLN A 279 -3.69 -14.07 10.42
C GLN A 279 -4.59 -15.18 10.98
N LYS A 280 -5.93 -15.04 10.90
CA LYS A 280 -6.86 -16.07 11.38
C LYS A 280 -6.78 -17.33 10.50
N PRO A 281 -6.86 -18.55 11.10
CA PRO A 281 -6.87 -19.80 10.34
C PRO A 281 -7.96 -19.78 9.26
N LYS A 282 -7.64 -20.33 8.08
CA LYS A 282 -8.55 -20.45 6.91
C LYS A 282 -8.96 -19.13 6.22
N LEU A 283 -8.74 -17.93 6.83
CA LEU A 283 -9.15 -16.65 6.24
C LEU A 283 -8.02 -15.92 5.49
N GLY A 284 -6.75 -16.24 5.76
CA GLY A 284 -5.62 -15.49 5.25
C GLY A 284 -5.59 -15.31 3.72
N LYS A 285 -5.80 -16.40 2.96
CA LYS A 285 -5.78 -16.35 1.48
C LYS A 285 -6.94 -15.53 0.94
N SER A 286 -8.16 -15.73 1.43
CA SER A 286 -9.35 -15.00 0.97
C SER A 286 -9.29 -13.52 1.31
N THR A 287 -8.89 -13.17 2.53
CA THR A 287 -8.71 -11.78 2.96
C THR A 287 -7.66 -11.04 2.12
N MET A 288 -6.52 -11.72 1.84
CA MET A 288 -5.45 -11.14 1.01
C MET A 288 -5.86 -11.03 -0.46
N ASP A 289 -6.65 -11.97 -0.99
CA ASP A 289 -7.14 -11.93 -2.37
C ASP A 289 -8.24 -10.89 -2.56
N ASN A 290 -9.09 -10.67 -1.56
CA ASN A 290 -10.12 -9.65 -1.54
C ASN A 290 -9.52 -8.23 -1.68
N GLY A 291 -8.47 -7.92 -0.92
CA GLY A 291 -7.78 -6.64 -0.98
C GLY A 291 -8.56 -5.47 -0.38
N TYR A 292 -9.50 -5.73 0.53
CA TYR A 292 -10.37 -4.71 1.15
C TYR A 292 -9.60 -3.53 1.76
N GLY A 293 -8.47 -3.76 2.44
CA GLY A 293 -7.65 -2.67 2.95
C GLY A 293 -7.06 -1.75 1.86
N CYS A 294 -6.84 -2.27 0.63
CA CYS A 294 -6.48 -1.43 -0.51
C CYS A 294 -7.69 -0.65 -1.04
N PHE A 295 -8.87 -1.28 -1.04
CA PHE A 295 -10.14 -0.65 -1.42
C PHE A 295 -10.45 0.56 -0.53
N ILE A 296 -10.40 0.40 0.80
CA ILE A 296 -10.61 1.51 1.76
C ILE A 296 -9.64 2.66 1.52
N ARG A 297 -8.35 2.38 1.29
CA ARG A 297 -7.38 3.43 0.95
C ARG A 297 -7.69 4.13 -0.38
N TYR A 298 -8.27 3.39 -1.35
CA TYR A 298 -8.66 4.00 -2.62
C TYR A 298 -9.91 4.86 -2.48
N LEU A 299 -10.87 4.48 -1.65
CA LEU A 299 -12.01 5.32 -1.28
C LEU A 299 -11.53 6.61 -0.60
N ASP A 300 -10.70 6.47 0.44
CA ASP A 300 -10.22 7.58 1.25
C ASP A 300 -9.58 8.69 0.41
N TYR A 301 -8.51 8.38 -0.34
CA TYR A 301 -7.85 9.44 -1.11
C TYR A 301 -8.70 10.00 -2.27
N LYS A 302 -9.60 9.17 -2.86
CA LYS A 302 -10.46 9.63 -3.95
C LYS A 302 -11.57 10.56 -3.43
N LEU A 303 -12.19 10.22 -2.31
CA LEU A 303 -13.16 11.09 -1.64
C LEU A 303 -12.50 12.41 -1.20
N ASN A 304 -11.36 12.33 -0.52
CA ASN A 304 -10.61 13.52 -0.12
C ASN A 304 -10.24 14.41 -1.32
N ASN A 305 -9.84 13.83 -2.46
CA ASN A 305 -9.55 14.58 -3.68
C ASN A 305 -10.79 15.29 -4.28
N ARG A 306 -12.00 14.82 -3.95
CA ARG A 306 -13.27 15.38 -4.42
C ARG A 306 -13.96 16.27 -3.38
N GLY A 307 -13.35 16.50 -2.21
CA GLY A 307 -13.97 17.23 -1.10
C GLY A 307 -15.08 16.45 -0.39
N LYS A 308 -15.14 15.13 -0.61
CA LYS A 308 -16.12 14.19 -0.04
C LYS A 308 -15.54 13.47 1.18
N LYS A 309 -16.35 12.71 1.92
CA LYS A 309 -15.96 12.10 3.21
C LYS A 309 -15.99 10.58 3.20
N LEU A 310 -14.96 9.97 3.78
CA LEU A 310 -14.97 8.59 4.26
C LEU A 310 -15.10 8.60 5.78
N ILE A 311 -16.13 7.97 6.31
CA ILE A 311 -16.34 7.84 7.75
C ILE A 311 -16.08 6.39 8.13
N LYS A 312 -15.26 6.21 9.17
CA LYS A 312 -14.96 4.90 9.73
C LYS A 312 -15.69 4.73 11.04
N VAL A 313 -16.56 3.74 11.09
CA VAL A 313 -17.29 3.33 12.29
C VAL A 313 -16.40 2.40 13.11
N ASP A 314 -16.45 2.52 14.43
CA ASP A 314 -15.64 1.71 15.33
C ASP A 314 -15.89 0.21 15.12
N LYS A 315 -14.82 -0.58 15.12
CA LYS A 315 -14.85 -2.04 14.91
C LYS A 315 -15.63 -2.83 15.97
N TYR A 316 -15.93 -2.22 17.10
CA TYR A 316 -16.75 -2.84 18.17
C TYR A 316 -18.22 -2.44 18.10
N PHE A 317 -18.57 -1.55 17.17
CA PHE A 317 -19.97 -1.19 16.94
C PHE A 317 -20.74 -2.44 16.47
N PRO A 318 -21.83 -2.84 17.17
CA PRO A 318 -22.53 -4.11 16.89
C PRO A 318 -23.46 -3.99 15.69
N SER A 319 -22.91 -3.59 14.54
CA SER A 319 -23.66 -3.26 13.31
C SER A 319 -24.63 -4.36 12.88
N SER A 320 -24.22 -5.63 12.94
CA SER A 320 -25.07 -6.77 12.53
C SER A 320 -26.11 -7.19 13.59
N GLN A 321 -25.97 -6.74 14.84
CA GLN A 321 -26.83 -7.13 15.96
C GLN A 321 -27.93 -6.11 16.27
N ILE A 322 -27.77 -4.86 15.85
CA ILE A 322 -28.77 -3.80 16.01
C ILE A 322 -29.81 -3.94 14.90
N CYS A 323 -31.08 -3.94 15.25
CA CYS A 323 -32.15 -3.88 14.26
C CYS A 323 -32.16 -2.50 13.57
N SER A 324 -31.95 -2.47 12.26
CA SER A 324 -31.92 -1.22 11.48
C SER A 324 -33.29 -0.50 11.42
N ASN A 325 -34.38 -1.22 11.75
CA ASN A 325 -35.72 -0.66 11.76
C ASN A 325 -36.09 0.02 13.09
N CYS A 326 -35.78 -0.62 14.26
CA CYS A 326 -36.20 -0.11 15.55
C CYS A 326 -35.05 0.23 16.52
N GLY A 327 -33.80 -0.01 16.15
CA GLY A 327 -32.62 0.27 16.97
C GLY A 327 -32.37 -0.73 18.11
N LYS A 328 -33.22 -1.76 18.29
CA LYS A 328 -33.04 -2.74 19.37
C LYS A 328 -31.84 -3.63 19.11
N LEU A 329 -30.98 -3.80 20.14
CA LEU A 329 -29.88 -4.75 20.12
C LEU A 329 -30.39 -6.18 20.34
N ASN A 330 -30.04 -7.10 19.44
CA ASN A 330 -30.27 -8.53 19.57
C ASN A 330 -28.92 -9.27 19.70
N SER A 331 -28.56 -9.68 20.92
CA SER A 331 -27.29 -10.35 21.19
C SER A 331 -27.23 -11.80 20.66
N GLU A 332 -28.36 -12.41 20.29
CA GLU A 332 -28.41 -13.77 19.74
C GLU A 332 -27.82 -13.86 18.33
N ILE A 333 -27.77 -12.73 17.62
CA ILE A 333 -27.21 -12.63 16.24
C ILE A 333 -25.66 -12.57 16.21
N ARG A 334 -24.99 -13.01 17.26
CA ARG A 334 -23.52 -13.13 17.28
C ARG A 334 -22.99 -14.24 16.37
N ASP A 335 -23.77 -15.31 16.20
CA ASP A 335 -23.38 -16.41 15.32
C ASP A 335 -23.32 -15.93 13.85
N LEU A 336 -22.14 -16.09 13.25
CA LEU A 336 -21.89 -15.71 11.85
C LEU A 336 -22.64 -16.58 10.84
N ASN A 337 -23.20 -17.73 11.23
CA ASN A 337 -23.98 -18.59 10.37
C ASN A 337 -25.42 -18.09 10.18
N ILE A 338 -25.92 -17.26 11.09
CA ILE A 338 -27.24 -16.64 10.97
C ILE A 338 -27.18 -15.55 9.91
N ARG A 339 -27.82 -15.76 8.77
CA ARG A 339 -27.85 -14.82 7.65
C ARG A 339 -29.13 -14.01 7.58
N GLU A 340 -30.23 -14.57 8.03
CA GLU A 340 -31.54 -13.94 8.10
C GLU A 340 -32.09 -14.09 9.50
N TRP A 341 -32.77 -13.09 10.01
CA TRP A 341 -33.33 -13.08 11.32
C TRP A 341 -34.53 -12.14 11.40
N GLU A 342 -35.42 -12.41 12.36
CA GLU A 342 -36.59 -11.58 12.66
C GLU A 342 -36.37 -10.82 13.98
N CYS A 343 -36.63 -9.53 13.98
CA CYS A 343 -36.48 -8.73 15.19
C CYS A 343 -37.54 -9.07 16.23
N PRO A 344 -37.15 -9.50 17.46
CA PRO A 344 -38.12 -9.90 18.47
C PRO A 344 -38.99 -8.76 19.00
N VAL A 345 -38.64 -7.49 18.68
CA VAL A 345 -39.39 -6.31 19.16
C VAL A 345 -40.33 -5.76 18.11
N CYS A 346 -39.86 -5.63 16.87
CA CYS A 346 -40.67 -4.98 15.81
C CYS A 346 -41.07 -5.93 14.67
N GLY A 347 -40.75 -7.23 14.75
CA GLY A 347 -41.09 -8.22 13.73
C GLY A 347 -40.45 -8.05 12.36
N ALA A 348 -39.50 -7.12 12.20
CA ALA A 348 -38.83 -6.88 10.91
C ALA A 348 -37.97 -8.09 10.55
N LYS A 349 -38.15 -8.61 9.33
CA LYS A 349 -37.28 -9.66 8.74
C LYS A 349 -36.06 -9.00 8.08
N LEU A 350 -34.90 -9.36 8.54
CA LEU A 350 -33.63 -8.67 8.21
C LEU A 350 -32.62 -9.64 7.64
N ASN A 351 -32.00 -9.28 6.52
CA ASN A 351 -30.75 -9.88 6.09
C ASN A 351 -29.61 -9.25 6.90
N ARG A 352 -28.78 -10.08 7.52
CA ARG A 352 -27.72 -9.66 8.42
C ARG A 352 -26.74 -8.66 7.82
N ASP A 353 -26.27 -8.92 6.59
CA ASP A 353 -25.22 -8.14 5.95
C ASP A 353 -25.81 -6.78 5.48
N ILE A 354 -27.03 -6.75 4.96
CA ILE A 354 -27.75 -5.52 4.59
C ILE A 354 -28.06 -4.69 5.84
N ASN A 355 -28.57 -5.34 6.90
CA ASN A 355 -28.83 -4.69 8.18
C ASN A 355 -27.57 -4.03 8.74
N ALA A 356 -26.42 -4.72 8.68
CA ALA A 356 -25.13 -4.18 9.09
C ALA A 356 -24.74 -2.94 8.27
N ALA A 357 -24.87 -3.00 6.94
CA ALA A 357 -24.56 -1.87 6.07
C ALA A 357 -25.44 -0.63 6.35
N ILE A 358 -26.75 -0.82 6.62
CA ILE A 358 -27.66 0.26 7.03
C ILE A 358 -27.21 0.87 8.36
N ASN A 359 -26.89 0.04 9.35
CA ASN A 359 -26.44 0.52 10.66
C ASN A 359 -25.09 1.23 10.59
N ILE A 360 -24.14 0.74 9.76
CA ILE A 360 -22.86 1.40 9.49
C ILE A 360 -23.10 2.78 8.87
N LYS A 361 -24.05 2.91 7.92
CA LYS A 361 -24.41 4.20 7.34
C LYS A 361 -24.96 5.16 8.40
N ASN A 362 -25.95 4.72 9.17
CA ASN A 362 -26.63 5.55 10.18
C ASN A 362 -25.63 6.03 11.26
N GLU A 363 -24.79 5.13 11.78
CA GLU A 363 -23.77 5.46 12.76
C GLU A 363 -22.70 6.39 12.17
N GLY A 364 -22.28 6.15 10.91
CA GLY A 364 -21.34 7.01 10.23
C GLY A 364 -21.87 8.44 10.04
N LEU A 365 -23.14 8.60 9.68
CA LEU A 365 -23.79 9.91 9.59
C LEU A 365 -23.92 10.58 10.94
N ARG A 366 -24.24 9.81 12.02
CA ARG A 366 -24.26 10.33 13.39
C ARG A 366 -22.89 10.88 13.79
N LEU A 367 -21.81 10.14 13.50
CA LEU A 367 -20.44 10.56 13.77
C LEU A 367 -20.01 11.79 12.96
N LEU A 368 -20.49 11.92 11.73
CA LEU A 368 -20.22 13.09 10.87
C LEU A 368 -20.85 14.37 11.44
N ASN A 369 -22.08 14.27 11.98
CA ASN A 369 -22.77 15.41 12.58
C ASN A 369 -22.19 15.86 13.94
N LEU A 370 -21.30 15.05 14.54
CA LEU A 370 -20.58 15.38 15.78
C LEU A 370 -19.22 16.06 15.52
N GLN A 371 -18.74 16.12 14.26
CA GLN A 371 -17.50 16.76 13.84
C GLN A 371 -17.71 18.18 13.36
#